data_181ddb90d38fffedbbaf4fb018039e84
#
_entry.id   181ddb90d38fffedbbaf4fb018039e84
#
_cell.length_a   1.000
_cell.length_b   1.000
_cell.length_c   1.000
_cell.angle_alpha   90.00
_cell.angle_beta   90.00
_cell.angle_gamma   90.00
#
_symmetry.space_group_name_H-M   'P 1'
#
loop_
_entity.id
_entity.type
_entity.pdbx_description
1 polymer ?
#
loop_
_entity_poly.entity_id
_entity_poly.type
_entity_poly.pdbx_seq_one_letter_code
_entity_poly.pdbx_strand_id
1 'polypeptide(L)' 'MILIADIPGERLDAFLARSIENMSRSGAQKLLEEGHVLLRGKPGKKNDKLQPGDEICVTIPE' A
#
# COMPACT_ATOMS: atom_id res chain seq x y z
N MET A 1 -6.43 -8.75 -0.80
CA MET A 1 -6.47 -7.90 -2.02
C MET A 1 -5.04 -7.72 -2.52
N ILE A 2 -4.84 -7.91 -3.80
CA ILE A 2 -3.51 -7.73 -4.39
C ILE A 2 -3.59 -6.59 -5.41
N LEU A 3 -2.68 -5.65 -5.28
CA LEU A 3 -2.58 -4.48 -6.15
C LEU A 3 -1.22 -4.48 -6.83
N ILE A 4 -1.16 -3.96 -8.04
CA ILE A 4 0.09 -3.84 -8.79
C ILE A 4 0.39 -2.36 -9.03
N ALA A 5 1.58 -1.94 -8.64
CA ALA A 5 2.01 -0.57 -8.84
C ALA A 5 2.24 -0.28 -10.32
N ASP A 6 1.90 0.94 -10.75
CA ASP A 6 2.03 1.35 -12.14
C ASP A 6 2.78 2.67 -12.31
N ILE A 7 3.00 3.41 -11.23
CA ILE A 7 3.68 4.71 -11.27
C ILE A 7 5.02 4.61 -10.54
N PRO A 8 6.14 4.89 -11.21
CA PRO A 8 7.44 4.82 -10.54
C PRO A 8 7.60 5.93 -9.49
N GLY A 9 8.19 5.59 -8.36
CA GLY A 9 8.49 6.55 -7.31
C GLY A 9 7.30 6.99 -6.47
N GLU A 10 6.13 6.38 -6.65
CA GLU A 10 4.97 6.70 -5.84
C GLU A 10 5.12 6.13 -4.43
N ARG A 11 4.74 6.90 -3.42
CA ARG A 11 4.76 6.43 -2.04
C ARG A 11 3.66 5.40 -1.81
N LEU A 12 3.97 4.41 -0.98
CA LEU A 12 3.04 3.31 -0.71
C LEU A 12 1.73 3.81 -0.08
N ASP A 13 1.80 4.74 0.87
CA ASP A 13 0.59 5.30 1.50
C ASP A 13 -0.29 6.03 0.48
N ALA A 14 0.30 6.80 -0.40
CA ALA A 14 -0.45 7.51 -1.43
C ALA A 14 -1.06 6.54 -2.45
N PHE A 15 -0.32 5.50 -2.82
CA PHE A 15 -0.81 4.47 -3.73
C PHE A 15 -2.05 3.76 -3.14
N LEU A 16 -2.00 3.38 -1.87
CA LEU A 16 -3.13 2.73 -1.22
C LEU A 16 -4.35 3.65 -1.15
N ALA A 17 -4.13 4.93 -0.81
CA ALA A 17 -5.23 5.87 -0.68
C ALA A 17 -5.98 6.10 -2.00
N ARG A 18 -5.27 6.07 -3.13
CA ARG A 18 -5.92 6.26 -4.45
C ARG A 18 -6.44 4.97 -5.06
N SER A 19 -5.88 3.83 -4.66
CA SER A 19 -6.22 2.53 -5.27
C SER A 19 -7.38 1.83 -4.57
N ILE A 20 -7.57 2.09 -3.29
CA ILE A 20 -8.61 1.45 -2.49
C ILE A 20 -9.74 2.45 -2.27
N GLU A 21 -10.95 2.06 -2.70
CA GLU A 21 -12.13 2.90 -2.54
C GLU A 21 -12.40 3.16 -1.05
N ASN A 22 -12.78 4.40 -0.73
CA ASN A 22 -13.07 4.84 0.63
C ASN A 22 -11.87 4.80 1.59
N MET A 23 -10.65 4.75 1.04
CA MET A 23 -9.43 4.74 1.84
C MET A 23 -8.84 6.15 1.89
N SER A 24 -8.61 6.66 3.12
CA SER A 24 -7.87 7.90 3.31
C SER A 24 -6.39 7.60 3.49
N ARG A 25 -5.54 8.64 3.38
CA ARG A 25 -4.10 8.47 3.66
C ARG A 25 -3.86 8.05 5.10
N SER A 26 -4.64 8.61 6.04
CA SER A 26 -4.56 8.20 7.44
C SER A 26 -4.90 6.73 7.62
N GLY A 27 -5.96 6.27 6.95
CA GLY A 27 -6.33 4.86 6.97
C GLY A 27 -5.25 3.98 6.37
N ALA A 28 -4.66 4.41 5.26
CA ALA A 28 -3.57 3.66 4.63
C ALA A 28 -2.35 3.56 5.55
N GLN A 29 -1.98 4.66 6.21
CA GLN A 29 -0.86 4.66 7.15
C GLN A 29 -1.12 3.74 8.32
N LYS A 30 -2.36 3.70 8.82
CA LYS A 30 -2.73 2.82 9.91
C LYS A 30 -2.58 1.35 9.50
N LEU A 31 -3.02 0.99 8.31
CA LEU A 31 -2.84 -0.37 7.80
C LEU A 31 -1.37 -0.75 7.72
N LEU A 32 -0.53 0.17 7.27
CA LEU A 32 0.91 -0.06 7.18
C LEU A 32 1.53 -0.25 8.56
N GLU A 33 1.15 0.58 9.53
CA GLU A 33 1.67 0.48 10.90
C GLU A 33 1.27 -0.83 11.58
N GLU A 34 0.07 -1.33 11.26
CA GLU A 34 -0.42 -2.57 11.85
C GLU A 34 0.07 -3.82 11.12
N GLY A 35 0.84 -3.66 10.03
CA GLY A 35 1.41 -4.78 9.30
C GLY A 35 0.42 -5.47 8.37
N HIS A 36 -0.65 -4.80 7.98
CA HIS A 36 -1.66 -5.38 7.08
C HIS A 36 -1.31 -5.26 5.61
N VAL A 37 -0.19 -4.63 5.29
CA VAL A 37 0.23 -4.41 3.91
C VAL A 37 1.61 -5.00 3.69
N LEU A 38 1.73 -5.86 2.69
CA LEU A 38 3.01 -6.46 2.30
C LEU A 38 3.42 -5.92 0.94
N LEU A 39 4.66 -5.47 0.84
CA LEU A 39 5.27 -5.04 -0.41
C LEU A 39 6.28 -6.09 -0.84
N ARG A 40 6.01 -6.77 -1.93
CA ARG A 40 6.85 -7.87 -2.44
C ARG A 40 7.13 -8.93 -1.38
N GLY A 41 6.09 -9.26 -0.58
CA GLY A 41 6.19 -10.27 0.47
C GLY A 41 6.79 -9.81 1.78
N LYS A 42 7.12 -8.53 1.92
CA LYS A 42 7.69 -7.94 3.14
C LYS A 42 6.78 -6.84 3.67
N PRO A 43 6.78 -6.59 5.00
CA PRO A 43 5.98 -5.49 5.54
C PRO A 43 6.34 -4.17 4.89
N GLY A 44 5.33 -3.49 4.35
CA GLY A 44 5.52 -2.19 3.73
C GLY A 44 5.53 -1.06 4.74
N LYS A 45 6.13 0.07 4.36
CA LYS A 45 6.17 1.29 5.16
C LYS A 45 5.57 2.43 4.38
N LYS A 46 5.03 3.42 5.08
CA LYS A 46 4.32 4.54 4.44
C LYS A 46 5.18 5.32 3.46
N ASN A 47 6.47 5.42 3.70
CA ASN A 47 7.40 6.16 2.85
C ASN A 47 8.14 5.29 1.84
N ASP A 48 7.79 4.01 1.72
CA ASP A 48 8.37 3.16 0.69
C ASP A 48 7.98 3.66 -0.69
N LYS A 49 8.94 3.65 -1.60
CA LYS A 49 8.73 4.05 -2.99
C LYS A 49 8.45 2.82 -3.83
N LEU A 50 7.44 2.92 -4.68
CA LEU A 50 7.02 1.82 -5.53
C LEU A 50 7.63 1.95 -6.92
N GLN A 51 7.78 0.80 -7.59
CA GLN A 51 8.19 0.72 -8.99
C GLN A 51 7.10 0.02 -9.78
N PRO A 52 6.96 0.30 -11.09
CA PRO A 52 5.98 -0.41 -11.91
C PRO A 52 6.19 -1.92 -11.82
N GLY A 53 5.11 -2.65 -11.59
CA GLY A 53 5.16 -4.10 -11.45
C GLY A 53 5.30 -4.60 -10.02
N ASP A 54 5.51 -3.72 -9.05
CA ASP A 54 5.56 -4.14 -7.64
C ASP A 54 4.20 -4.68 -7.20
N GLU A 55 4.22 -5.81 -6.51
CA GLU A 55 3.02 -6.44 -6.00
C GLU A 55 2.79 -6.02 -4.54
N ILE A 56 1.61 -5.51 -4.27
CA ILE A 56 1.22 -5.05 -2.94
C ILE A 56 0.06 -5.92 -2.46
N CYS A 57 0.25 -6.63 -1.36
CA CYS A 57 -0.79 -7.46 -0.76
C CYS A 57 -1.39 -6.71 0.42
N VAL A 58 -2.71 -6.48 0.38
CA VAL A 58 -3.41 -5.71 1.40
C VAL A 58 -4.44 -6.59 2.09
N THR A 59 -4.39 -6.63 3.42
CA THR A 59 -5.39 -7.30 4.25
C THR A 59 -6.17 -6.22 5.01
N ILE A 60 -7.44 -6.09 4.72
CA ILE A 60 -8.28 -5.10 5.40
C ILE A 60 -9.00 -5.79 6.56
N PRO A 61 -8.72 -5.39 7.81
CA PRO A 61 -9.40 -6.00 8.95
C PRO A 61 -10.88 -5.58 8.97
N GLU A 62 -11.72 -6.50 9.37
CA GLU A 62 -13.15 -6.22 9.53
C GLU A 62 -13.45 -5.74 10.95
#